data_e8ecde0d2c37eb34e4dbc0e432ced44d
#
_entry.id   e8ecde0d2c37eb34e4dbc0e432ced44d
#
_cell.length_a   1.000
_cell.length_b   1.000
_cell.length_c   1.000
_cell.angle_alpha   90.00
_cell.angle_beta   90.00
_cell.angle_gamma   90.00
#
_symmetry.space_group_name_H-M   'P 1'
#
loop_
_entity.id
_entity.type
_entity.pdbx_description
1 polymer ?
#
loop_
_entity_poly.entity_id
_entity_poly.type
_entity_poly.pdbx_seq_one_letter_code
_entity_poly.pdbx_strand_id
1 'polypeptide(L)'
;GEELCQEVSKMGITLPHPERTWFGEPEAKRRQEFLNQASEFELDSPFHQSPNETKAECLWRRYGEEAFELLEMIRQDFSLSEPLFPEAENLLCEIHLIAKKEMIVSLADLLRRRTRLALLFHHDFLKNSKNLKEAASIIFGKQTENQWSEYF
;
A
#
# COMPACT_ATOMS: atom_id res chain seq x y z
N GLY A 1 4.13 -16.12 13.44
CA GLY A 1 4.60 -17.21 12.54
C GLY A 1 5.77 -17.95 13.16
N GLU A 2 6.86 -17.27 13.52
CA GLU A 2 8.10 -17.89 14.02
C GLU A 2 7.91 -18.61 15.38
N GLU A 3 7.17 -18.04 16.31
CA GLU A 3 6.87 -18.68 17.60
C GLU A 3 6.13 -20.02 17.43
N LEU A 4 5.17 -20.07 16.52
CA LEU A 4 4.42 -21.29 16.18
C LEU A 4 5.36 -22.35 15.57
N CYS A 5 6.27 -21.94 14.68
CA CYS A 5 7.26 -22.85 14.10
C CYS A 5 8.21 -23.40 15.15
N GLN A 6 8.62 -22.58 16.14
CA GLN A 6 9.46 -23.02 17.26
C GLN A 6 8.74 -24.03 18.18
N GLU A 7 7.46 -23.79 18.48
CA GLU A 7 6.67 -24.74 19.29
C GLU A 7 6.46 -26.07 18.58
N VAL A 8 6.15 -26.05 17.30
CA VAL A 8 6.01 -27.26 16.47
C VAL A 8 7.34 -28.03 16.37
N SER A 9 8.48 -27.33 16.26
CA SER A 9 9.81 -27.95 16.26
C SER A 9 10.13 -28.61 17.61
N LYS A 10 9.72 -28.03 18.73
CA LYS A 10 9.86 -28.67 20.07
C LYS A 10 9.06 -29.96 20.19
N MET A 11 8.00 -30.13 19.42
CA MET A 11 7.21 -31.37 19.36
C MET A 11 7.83 -32.43 18.45
N GLY A 12 9.06 -32.21 17.95
CA GLY A 12 9.75 -33.14 17.04
C GLY A 12 9.20 -33.15 15.59
N ILE A 13 8.35 -32.21 15.25
CA ILE A 13 7.80 -32.08 13.90
C ILE A 13 8.67 -31.10 13.13
N THR A 14 9.43 -31.59 12.14
CA THR A 14 10.15 -30.73 11.21
C THR A 14 9.21 -30.26 10.12
N LEU A 15 8.82 -29.00 10.18
CA LEU A 15 8.11 -28.38 9.07
C LEU A 15 9.11 -28.16 7.93
N PRO A 16 8.82 -28.63 6.71
CA PRO A 16 9.67 -28.32 5.58
C PRO A 16 9.66 -26.79 5.43
N HIS A 17 10.81 -26.17 5.68
CA HIS A 17 10.99 -24.75 5.37
C HIS A 17 10.94 -24.65 3.85
N PRO A 18 9.96 -24.03 3.25
CA PRO A 18 9.92 -23.91 1.81
C PRO A 18 11.00 -22.91 1.39
N GLU A 19 12.16 -23.38 1.01
CA GLU A 19 13.10 -22.61 0.17
C GLU A 19 12.51 -22.37 -1.23
N ARG A 20 11.23 -22.70 -1.39
CA ARG A 20 10.52 -22.53 -2.67
C ARG A 20 9.98 -21.11 -2.75
N THR A 21 10.41 -20.41 -3.78
CA THR A 21 9.73 -19.17 -4.21
C THR A 21 8.25 -19.45 -4.41
N TRP A 22 7.40 -18.58 -3.92
CA TRP A 22 5.96 -18.66 -4.13
C TRP A 22 5.65 -18.49 -5.61
N PHE A 23 4.60 -19.14 -6.09
CA PHE A 23 4.16 -18.91 -7.45
C PHE A 23 3.86 -17.42 -7.67
N GLY A 24 4.54 -16.80 -8.64
CA GLY A 24 4.42 -15.36 -8.92
C GLY A 24 5.28 -14.45 -8.03
N GLU A 25 6.11 -15.00 -7.14
CA GLU A 25 7.09 -14.21 -6.40
C GLU A 25 8.17 -13.69 -7.36
N PRO A 26 8.40 -12.36 -7.41
CA PRO A 26 9.44 -11.79 -8.24
C PRO A 26 10.83 -12.24 -7.76
N GLU A 27 11.78 -12.33 -8.70
CA GLU A 27 13.15 -12.66 -8.37
C GLU A 27 13.76 -11.67 -7.37
N ALA A 28 14.57 -12.16 -6.42
CA ALA A 28 15.24 -11.33 -5.41
C ALA A 28 16.05 -10.18 -6.04
N LYS A 29 16.62 -10.40 -7.24
CA LYS A 29 17.32 -9.38 -8.00
C LYS A 29 16.40 -8.21 -8.38
N ARG A 30 15.17 -8.50 -8.79
CA ARG A 30 14.17 -7.46 -9.14
C ARG A 30 13.78 -6.62 -7.94
N ARG A 31 13.63 -7.27 -6.77
CA ARG A 31 13.40 -6.54 -5.51
C ARG A 31 14.55 -5.58 -5.21
N GLN A 32 15.80 -6.03 -5.33
CA GLN A 32 16.95 -5.18 -5.06
C GLN A 32 17.06 -4.02 -6.06
N GLU A 33 16.78 -4.26 -7.33
CA GLU A 33 16.71 -3.21 -8.36
C GLU A 33 15.66 -2.15 -8.01
N PHE A 34 14.48 -2.58 -7.57
CA PHE A 34 13.42 -1.68 -7.12
C PHE A 34 13.86 -0.83 -5.92
N LEU A 35 14.38 -1.46 -4.86
CA LEU A 35 14.82 -0.75 -3.66
C LEU A 35 15.92 0.28 -3.96
N ASN A 36 16.87 -0.07 -4.84
CA ASN A 36 17.92 0.85 -5.27
C ASN A 36 17.35 2.08 -6.03
N GLN A 37 16.35 1.88 -6.88
CA GLN A 37 15.68 3.00 -7.56
C GLN A 37 14.80 3.81 -6.62
N ALA A 38 14.13 3.16 -5.67
CA ALA A 38 13.25 3.83 -4.71
C ALA A 38 14.01 4.77 -3.78
N SER A 39 15.30 4.51 -3.50
CA SER A 39 16.14 5.39 -2.68
C SER A 39 16.35 6.76 -3.32
N GLU A 40 16.28 6.88 -4.64
CA GLU A 40 16.36 8.16 -5.35
C GLU A 40 15.16 9.09 -5.05
N PHE A 41 14.05 8.51 -4.54
CA PHE A 41 12.80 9.21 -4.23
C PHE A 41 12.51 9.34 -2.73
N GLU A 42 13.53 9.18 -1.89
CA GLU A 42 13.41 9.29 -0.42
C GLU A 42 12.42 8.28 0.21
N LEU A 43 12.22 7.14 -0.45
CA LEU A 43 11.33 6.08 0.03
C LEU A 43 11.99 5.13 1.04
N ASP A 44 13.24 5.38 1.43
CA ASP A 44 13.97 4.61 2.45
C ASP A 44 13.49 4.89 3.89
N SER A 45 12.74 5.98 4.08
CA SER A 45 12.15 6.29 5.37
C SER A 45 10.94 5.40 5.66
N PRO A 46 10.72 4.99 6.91
CA PRO A 46 9.52 4.23 7.28
C PRO A 46 8.27 5.11 7.32
N PHE A 47 7.11 4.49 7.23
CA PHE A 47 5.87 5.14 7.63
C PHE A 47 5.82 5.33 9.15
N HIS A 48 5.12 6.35 9.62
CA HIS A 48 4.99 6.63 11.05
C HIS A 48 4.41 5.44 11.84
N GLN A 49 3.46 4.71 11.26
CA GLN A 49 2.82 3.57 11.91
C GLN A 49 3.55 2.22 11.69
N SER A 50 4.51 2.18 10.77
CA SER A 50 5.29 0.97 10.45
C SER A 50 6.80 1.25 10.51
N PRO A 51 7.36 1.46 11.71
CA PRO A 51 8.76 1.88 11.86
C PRO A 51 9.79 0.82 11.46
N ASN A 52 9.35 -0.44 11.29
CA ASN A 52 10.22 -1.57 10.96
C ASN A 52 10.32 -1.86 9.45
N GLU A 53 9.57 -1.14 8.62
CA GLU A 53 9.53 -1.34 7.17
C GLU A 53 9.61 0.02 6.46
N THR A 54 10.48 0.15 5.47
CA THR A 54 10.56 1.37 4.66
C THR A 54 9.35 1.50 3.74
N LYS A 55 9.06 2.72 3.27
CA LYS A 55 8.00 2.95 2.27
C LYS A 55 8.23 2.09 1.02
N ALA A 56 9.48 2.00 0.55
CA ALA A 56 9.85 1.18 -0.58
C ALA A 56 9.55 -0.31 -0.35
N GLU A 57 9.91 -0.86 0.80
CA GLU A 57 9.60 -2.25 1.14
C GLU A 57 8.10 -2.51 1.22
N CYS A 58 7.36 -1.55 1.79
CA CYS A 58 5.91 -1.60 1.86
C CYS A 58 5.27 -1.63 0.47
N LEU A 59 5.72 -0.77 -0.46
CA LEU A 59 5.27 -0.76 -1.86
C LEU A 59 5.60 -2.09 -2.55
N TRP A 60 6.83 -2.59 -2.39
CA TRP A 60 7.21 -3.88 -2.98
C TRP A 60 6.35 -5.03 -2.46
N ARG A 61 6.10 -5.09 -1.16
CA ARG A 61 5.27 -6.11 -0.54
C ARG A 61 3.81 -6.08 -1.03
N ARG A 62 3.29 -4.89 -1.34
CA ARG A 62 1.90 -4.72 -1.82
C ARG A 62 1.75 -5.00 -3.31
N TYR A 63 2.70 -4.56 -4.11
CA TYR A 63 2.56 -4.48 -5.57
C TYR A 63 3.55 -5.36 -6.35
N GLY A 64 4.59 -5.90 -5.68
CA GLY A 64 5.62 -6.68 -6.37
C GLY A 64 6.24 -5.90 -7.54
N GLU A 65 6.31 -6.50 -8.72
CA GLU A 65 6.85 -5.83 -9.90
C GLU A 65 6.06 -4.62 -10.38
N GLU A 66 4.77 -4.55 -10.07
CA GLU A 66 3.97 -3.36 -10.40
C GLU A 66 4.42 -2.10 -9.63
N ALA A 67 5.19 -2.26 -8.55
CA ALA A 67 5.76 -1.14 -7.81
C ALA A 67 6.69 -0.26 -8.68
N PHE A 68 7.29 -0.80 -9.75
CA PHE A 68 8.05 0.01 -10.70
C PHE A 68 7.20 1.07 -11.40
N GLU A 69 5.91 0.80 -11.66
CA GLU A 69 5.00 1.81 -12.22
C GLU A 69 4.79 2.97 -11.24
N LEU A 70 4.77 2.69 -9.94
CA LEU A 70 4.69 3.74 -8.91
C LEU A 70 5.92 4.64 -8.92
N LEU A 71 7.13 4.07 -9.06
CA LEU A 71 8.36 4.87 -9.20
C LEU A 71 8.33 5.74 -10.45
N GLU A 72 7.79 5.22 -11.57
CA GLU A 72 7.67 6.00 -12.79
C GLU A 72 6.68 7.18 -12.62
N MET A 73 5.57 6.97 -11.90
CA MET A 73 4.63 8.06 -11.56
C MET A 73 5.31 9.11 -10.67
N ILE A 74 6.05 8.70 -9.65
CA ILE A 74 6.78 9.59 -8.75
C ILE A 74 7.88 10.36 -9.51
N ARG A 75 8.54 9.72 -10.48
CA ARG A 75 9.54 10.40 -11.33
C ARG A 75 8.93 11.53 -12.15
N GLN A 76 7.69 11.37 -12.61
CA GLN A 76 6.96 12.40 -13.35
C GLN A 76 6.44 13.51 -12.45
N ASP A 77 6.00 13.16 -11.24
CA ASP A 77 5.51 14.08 -10.22
C ASP A 77 5.93 13.61 -8.83
N PHE A 78 6.95 14.27 -8.28
CA PHE A 78 7.52 13.92 -6.97
C PHE A 78 6.51 14.04 -5.81
N SER A 79 5.49 14.89 -5.95
CA SER A 79 4.44 15.02 -4.93
C SER A 79 3.67 13.72 -4.67
N LEU A 80 3.68 12.80 -5.64
CA LEU A 80 3.04 11.49 -5.53
C LEU A 80 3.76 10.53 -4.56
N SER A 81 4.98 10.86 -4.11
CA SER A 81 5.70 10.13 -3.05
C SER A 81 5.19 10.45 -1.64
N GLU A 82 4.37 11.50 -1.51
CA GLU A 82 3.82 11.89 -0.22
C GLU A 82 2.73 10.92 0.26
N PRO A 83 2.63 10.70 1.59
CA PRO A 83 1.50 9.98 2.17
C PRO A 83 0.18 10.71 1.90
N LEU A 84 -0.89 9.95 1.74
CA LEU A 84 -2.25 10.50 1.58
C LEU A 84 -2.62 11.50 2.69
N PHE A 85 -2.19 11.23 3.91
CA PHE A 85 -2.11 12.15 5.05
C PHE A 85 -1.05 11.61 6.03
N PRO A 86 -0.55 12.43 6.99
CA PRO A 86 0.66 12.09 7.76
C PRO A 86 0.65 10.73 8.45
N GLU A 87 -0.52 10.26 8.86
CA GLU A 87 -0.67 8.96 9.55
C GLU A 87 -1.00 7.81 8.60
N ALA A 88 -1.21 8.08 7.30
CA ALA A 88 -1.53 7.02 6.34
C ALA A 88 -0.29 6.26 5.89
N GLU A 89 -0.46 4.95 5.71
CA GLU A 89 0.56 4.09 5.09
C GLU A 89 0.40 3.98 3.56
N ASN A 90 -0.49 4.77 2.98
CA ASN A 90 -0.70 4.82 1.53
C ASN A 90 -0.13 6.11 0.97
N LEU A 91 0.63 5.99 -0.11
CA LEU A 91 1.15 7.13 -0.88
C LEU A 91 0.13 7.58 -1.93
N LEU A 92 0.24 8.82 -2.38
CA LEU A 92 -0.64 9.37 -3.42
C LEU A 92 -0.52 8.60 -4.75
N CYS A 93 0.68 8.13 -5.11
CA CYS A 93 0.88 7.31 -6.31
C CYS A 93 0.04 6.02 -6.29
N GLU A 94 -0.17 5.42 -5.11
CA GLU A 94 -1.00 4.21 -4.98
C GLU A 94 -2.46 4.49 -5.37
N ILE A 95 -2.99 5.67 -5.05
CA ILE A 95 -4.36 6.08 -5.43
C ILE A 95 -4.51 6.16 -6.95
N HIS A 96 -3.50 6.70 -7.64
CA HIS A 96 -3.49 6.76 -9.10
C HIS A 96 -3.39 5.36 -9.75
N LEU A 97 -2.59 4.47 -9.18
CA LEU A 97 -2.50 3.09 -9.66
C LEU A 97 -3.82 2.35 -9.47
N ILE A 98 -4.43 2.48 -8.28
CA ILE A 98 -5.75 1.92 -7.95
C ILE A 98 -6.80 2.42 -8.95
N ALA A 99 -6.86 3.74 -9.20
CA ALA A 99 -7.80 4.32 -10.14
C ALA A 99 -7.63 3.78 -11.57
N LYS A 100 -6.40 3.48 -11.98
CA LYS A 100 -6.06 3.01 -13.32
C LYS A 100 -6.34 1.53 -13.53
N LYS A 101 -6.05 0.69 -12.52
CA LYS A 101 -5.99 -0.77 -12.69
C LYS A 101 -7.07 -1.54 -11.94
N GLU A 102 -7.66 -0.95 -10.91
CA GLU A 102 -8.58 -1.67 -10.05
C GLU A 102 -10.02 -1.21 -10.26
N MET A 103 -10.93 -2.16 -10.20
CA MET A 103 -12.36 -1.87 -10.27
C MET A 103 -12.85 -1.43 -8.89
N ILE A 104 -12.89 -0.12 -8.66
CA ILE A 104 -13.47 0.49 -7.46
C ILE A 104 -14.86 1.01 -7.79
N VAL A 105 -15.87 0.44 -7.17
CA VAL A 105 -17.28 0.77 -7.42
C VAL A 105 -17.81 1.73 -6.36
N SER A 106 -17.30 1.66 -5.14
CA SER A 106 -17.78 2.46 -4.01
C SER A 106 -16.64 2.99 -3.14
N LEU A 107 -16.93 4.05 -2.38
CA LEU A 107 -15.98 4.56 -1.39
C LEU A 107 -15.66 3.50 -0.31
N ALA A 108 -16.60 2.61 -0.01
CA ALA A 108 -16.36 1.47 0.89
C ALA A 108 -15.30 0.50 0.36
N ASP A 109 -15.25 0.26 -0.96
CA ASP A 109 -14.21 -0.57 -1.58
C ASP A 109 -12.83 0.05 -1.41
N LEU A 110 -12.70 1.35 -1.65
CA LEU A 110 -11.45 2.07 -1.43
C LEU A 110 -11.00 1.99 0.04
N LEU A 111 -11.89 2.36 0.97
CA LEU A 111 -11.52 2.55 2.37
C LEU A 111 -11.32 1.25 3.15
N ARG A 112 -12.05 0.18 2.80
CA ARG A 112 -12.03 -1.09 3.54
C ARG A 112 -11.19 -2.18 2.88
N ARG A 113 -11.19 -2.22 1.55
CA ARG A 113 -10.59 -3.35 0.82
C ARG A 113 -9.23 -3.00 0.24
N ARG A 114 -9.05 -1.77 -0.26
CA ARG A 114 -7.82 -1.36 -0.95
C ARG A 114 -6.82 -0.67 -0.04
N THR A 115 -7.28 0.29 0.74
CA THR A 115 -6.39 1.05 1.62
C THR A 115 -6.48 0.66 3.09
N ARG A 116 -7.52 -0.06 3.50
CA ARG A 116 -7.82 -0.41 4.91
C ARG A 116 -7.97 0.80 5.85
N LEU A 117 -8.09 2.00 5.31
CA LEU A 117 -8.18 3.24 6.11
C LEU A 117 -9.36 3.22 7.08
N ALA A 118 -10.51 2.65 6.67
CA ALA A 118 -11.68 2.52 7.54
C ALA A 118 -11.48 1.55 8.72
N LEU A 119 -10.43 0.74 8.73
CA LEU A 119 -10.08 -0.12 9.86
C LEU A 119 -9.11 0.56 10.84
N LEU A 120 -8.34 1.54 10.36
CA LEU A 120 -7.26 2.17 11.10
C LEU A 120 -7.69 3.54 11.68
N PHE A 121 -8.62 4.22 11.03
CA PHE A 121 -9.00 5.59 11.38
C PHE A 121 -10.47 5.72 11.72
N HIS A 122 -10.76 6.62 12.65
CA HIS A 122 -12.12 6.91 13.06
C HIS A 122 -12.93 7.54 11.91
N HIS A 123 -14.20 7.17 11.82
CA HIS A 123 -15.12 7.60 10.77
C HIS A 123 -15.16 9.14 10.58
N ASP A 124 -15.23 9.89 11.67
CA ASP A 124 -15.27 11.36 11.61
C ASP A 124 -13.97 11.99 11.12
N PHE A 125 -12.81 11.36 11.42
CA PHE A 125 -11.52 11.77 10.88
C PHE A 125 -11.51 11.62 9.36
N LEU A 126 -11.91 10.46 8.86
CA LEU A 126 -11.94 10.19 7.40
C LEU A 126 -12.95 11.12 6.70
N LYS A 127 -14.13 11.32 7.27
CA LYS A 127 -15.16 12.22 6.73
C LYS A 127 -14.67 13.65 6.55
N ASN A 128 -13.86 14.15 7.48
CA ASN A 128 -13.36 15.54 7.47
C ASN A 128 -12.00 15.68 6.75
N SER A 129 -11.42 14.59 6.25
CA SER A 129 -10.13 14.61 5.55
C SER A 129 -10.29 15.16 4.14
N LYS A 130 -9.72 16.35 3.87
CA LYS A 130 -9.69 16.95 2.54
C LYS A 130 -8.86 16.13 1.57
N ASN A 131 -7.69 15.67 2.01
CA ASN A 131 -6.78 14.86 1.18
C ASN A 131 -7.45 13.56 0.73
N LEU A 132 -8.23 12.91 1.63
CA LEU A 132 -8.98 11.72 1.26
C LEU A 132 -10.07 12.03 0.24
N LYS A 133 -10.75 13.17 0.37
CA LYS A 133 -11.78 13.59 -0.59
C LYS A 133 -11.18 13.91 -1.95
N GLU A 134 -10.00 14.53 -1.99
CA GLU A 134 -9.23 14.77 -3.21
C GLU A 134 -8.81 13.44 -3.86
N ALA A 135 -8.28 12.51 -3.09
CA ALA A 135 -7.96 11.16 -3.56
C ALA A 135 -9.18 10.42 -4.12
N ALA A 136 -10.32 10.50 -3.44
CA ALA A 136 -11.58 9.95 -3.93
C ALA A 136 -12.00 10.58 -5.27
N SER A 137 -11.70 11.88 -5.49
CA SER A 137 -12.02 12.55 -6.74
C SER A 137 -11.20 12.03 -7.94
N ILE A 138 -10.00 11.50 -7.70
CA ILE A 138 -9.18 10.85 -8.74
C ILE A 138 -9.86 9.57 -9.22
N ILE A 139 -10.52 8.84 -8.31
CA ILE A 139 -11.16 7.55 -8.62
C ILE A 139 -12.56 7.76 -9.19
N PHE A 140 -13.38 8.58 -8.54
CA PHE A 140 -14.82 8.70 -8.83
C PHE A 140 -15.19 9.89 -9.71
N GLY A 141 -14.27 10.85 -9.89
CA GLY A 141 -14.51 12.04 -10.70
C GLY A 141 -15.80 12.77 -10.30
N LYS A 142 -16.73 12.92 -11.23
CA LYS A 142 -18.02 13.59 -11.00
C LYS A 142 -18.93 12.90 -9.98
N GLN A 143 -18.69 11.63 -9.67
CA GLN A 143 -19.52 10.87 -8.72
C GLN A 143 -19.00 10.97 -7.27
N THR A 144 -17.92 11.69 -7.03
CA THR A 144 -17.28 11.80 -5.70
C THR A 144 -18.26 12.22 -4.62
N GLU A 145 -19.05 13.27 -4.86
CA GLU A 145 -20.01 13.77 -3.86
C GLU A 145 -21.10 12.75 -3.52
N ASN A 146 -21.59 12.02 -4.51
CA ASN A 146 -22.57 10.95 -4.29
C ASN A 146 -21.96 9.82 -3.47
N GLN A 147 -20.77 9.33 -3.86
CA GLN A 147 -20.04 8.29 -3.14
C GLN A 147 -19.69 8.70 -1.70
N TRP A 148 -19.37 9.98 -1.52
CA TRP A 148 -19.05 10.53 -0.21
C TRP A 148 -20.27 10.58 0.70
N SER A 149 -21.40 11.10 0.20
CA SER A 149 -22.65 11.20 0.96
C SER A 149 -23.33 9.86 1.22
N GLU A 150 -23.09 8.86 0.36
CA GLU A 150 -23.61 7.50 0.55
C GLU A 150 -22.83 6.76 1.66
N TYR A 151 -21.53 7.00 1.78
CA TYR A 151 -20.68 6.31 2.74
C TYR A 151 -20.70 6.96 4.12
N PHE A 152 -20.73 8.30 4.19
CA PHE A 152 -20.65 9.11 5.40
C PHE A 152 -22.00 9.71 5.82
#